data_c4fe7b43488b67fd51528b85211bb763
#
_entry.id   c4fe7b43488b67fd51528b85211bb763
#
_cell.length_a   1.000
_cell.length_b   1.000
_cell.length_c   1.000
_cell.angle_alpha   90.00
_cell.angle_beta   90.00
_cell.angle_gamma   90.00
#
_symmetry.space_group_name_H-M   'P 1'
#
loop_
_entity.id
_entity.type
_entity.pdbx_description
1 polymer ?
#
loop_
_entity_poly.entity_id
_entity_poly.type
_entity_poly.pdbx_seq_one_letter_code
_entity_poly.pdbx_strand_id
1 'polypeptide(L)'
;MNEGGMRVTDPRVMRALAHPARIEILEYLNDTGAVVTATEVAGRVRMSPSATSYHLRELAKYGLVEQAPSRGDGRERVWQSVGGSLRIDADPEQPGAAAASQTLIDLYVERDMARVRDWMAHQGDQPAEWRDSSTLMGNRLLMTADELRALNEKVQELLEPYKMRARQDHAPEGARKVAVTYMAFPEP
;
A
#
# COMPACT_ATOMS: atom_id res chain seq x y z
N MET A 1 21.31 -1.40 2.52
CA MET A 1 20.03 -0.97 3.13
C MET A 1 18.94 -1.80 2.48
N ASN A 2 18.04 -2.35 3.26
CA ASN A 2 17.13 -3.40 2.83
C ASN A 2 16.04 -2.81 1.91
N GLU A 3 16.27 -2.79 0.61
CA GLU A 3 15.33 -2.28 -0.42
C GLU A 3 14.21 -3.29 -0.77
N GLY A 4 14.14 -4.37 -0.03
CA GLY A 4 13.07 -5.36 -0.15
C GLY A 4 11.86 -4.97 0.68
N GLY A 5 10.67 -4.92 0.05
CA GLY A 5 9.42 -4.72 0.75
C GLY A 5 9.23 -5.68 1.93
N MET A 6 8.41 -5.28 2.92
CA MET A 6 8.10 -6.12 4.08
C MET A 6 7.35 -7.37 3.62
N ARG A 7 7.94 -8.53 3.89
CA ARG A 7 7.34 -9.83 3.57
C ARG A 7 6.46 -10.30 4.73
N VAL A 8 5.18 -10.46 4.49
CA VAL A 8 4.22 -10.93 5.49
C VAL A 8 3.92 -12.40 5.23
N THR A 9 4.42 -13.27 6.13
CA THR A 9 4.21 -14.73 6.09
C THR A 9 3.34 -15.23 7.23
N ASP A 10 3.30 -14.50 8.37
CA ASP A 10 2.54 -14.89 9.57
C ASP A 10 1.02 -14.60 9.38
N PRO A 11 0.15 -15.62 9.49
CA PRO A 11 -1.30 -15.44 9.40
C PRO A 11 -1.88 -14.47 10.43
N ARG A 12 -1.23 -14.27 11.58
CA ARG A 12 -1.65 -13.30 12.59
C ARG A 12 -1.47 -11.88 12.09
N VAL A 13 -0.36 -11.61 11.39
CA VAL A 13 -0.09 -10.31 10.76
C VAL A 13 -1.09 -10.07 9.62
N MET A 14 -1.37 -11.08 8.79
CA MET A 14 -2.36 -11.00 7.72
C MET A 14 -3.75 -10.66 8.28
N ARG A 15 -4.21 -11.37 9.32
CA ARG A 15 -5.46 -11.05 10.01
C ARG A 15 -5.46 -9.65 10.65
N ALA A 16 -4.34 -9.24 11.20
CA ALA A 16 -4.22 -7.89 11.74
C ALA A 16 -4.32 -6.83 10.65
N LEU A 17 -3.78 -7.07 9.45
CA LEU A 17 -3.92 -6.20 8.29
C LEU A 17 -5.31 -6.23 7.65
N ALA A 18 -6.05 -7.32 7.80
CA ALA A 18 -7.38 -7.50 7.19
C ALA A 18 -8.44 -6.58 7.82
N HIS A 19 -8.19 -5.27 7.78
CA HIS A 19 -9.08 -4.21 8.22
C HIS A 19 -8.86 -2.96 7.36
N PRO A 20 -9.89 -2.40 6.70
CA PRO A 20 -9.75 -1.28 5.76
C PRO A 20 -8.95 -0.11 6.32
N ALA A 21 -9.26 0.32 7.53
CA ALA A 21 -8.54 1.45 8.15
C ALA A 21 -7.05 1.17 8.38
N ARG A 22 -6.67 -0.07 8.73
CA ARG A 22 -5.26 -0.43 8.94
C ARG A 22 -4.49 -0.48 7.63
N ILE A 23 -5.11 -0.96 6.58
CA ILE A 23 -4.54 -0.93 5.22
C ILE A 23 -4.32 0.55 4.81
N GLU A 24 -5.32 1.41 4.98
CA GLU A 24 -5.23 2.82 4.59
C GLU A 24 -4.15 3.58 5.38
N ILE A 25 -4.07 3.35 6.70
CA ILE A 25 -3.02 3.94 7.56
C ILE A 25 -1.63 3.48 7.10
N LEU A 26 -1.45 2.16 6.93
CA LEU A 26 -0.15 1.60 6.57
C LEU A 26 0.31 2.08 5.19
N GLU A 27 -0.58 2.11 4.20
CA GLU A 27 -0.26 2.65 2.88
C GLU A 27 0.11 4.13 2.93
N TYR A 28 -0.66 4.94 3.64
CA TYR A 28 -0.31 6.34 3.80
C TYR A 28 1.11 6.52 4.35
N LEU A 29 1.47 5.76 5.38
CA LEU A 29 2.81 5.82 5.97
C LEU A 29 3.90 5.27 5.03
N ASN A 30 3.62 4.17 4.34
CA ASN A 30 4.56 3.57 3.38
C ASN A 30 4.81 4.48 2.17
N ASP A 31 3.74 5.03 1.61
CA ASP A 31 3.80 5.85 0.41
C ASP A 31 4.52 7.17 0.67
N THR A 32 4.29 7.78 1.83
CA THR A 32 4.82 9.11 2.15
C THR A 32 6.13 9.06 2.94
N GLY A 33 6.44 7.97 3.64
CA GLY A 33 7.54 7.93 4.61
C GLY A 33 7.32 8.91 5.78
N ALA A 34 6.10 9.40 5.97
CA ALA A 34 5.81 10.42 6.94
C ALA A 34 5.96 9.91 8.37
N VAL A 35 6.48 10.79 9.23
CA VAL A 35 6.49 10.62 10.69
C VAL A 35 5.36 11.46 11.25
N VAL A 36 4.31 10.84 11.81
CA VAL A 36 3.03 11.51 12.10
C VAL A 36 2.45 11.13 13.46
N THR A 37 1.63 12.01 14.02
CA THR A 37 0.79 11.72 15.18
C THR A 37 -0.49 10.98 14.75
N ALA A 38 -1.18 10.37 15.72
CA ALA A 38 -2.49 9.75 15.46
C ALA A 38 -3.53 10.79 14.99
N THR A 39 -3.42 12.03 15.45
CA THR A 39 -4.31 13.14 15.05
C THR A 39 -4.11 13.53 13.58
N GLU A 40 -2.87 13.63 13.15
CA GLU A 40 -2.54 13.94 11.75
C GLU A 40 -3.03 12.85 10.79
N VAL A 41 -2.84 11.57 11.14
CA VAL A 41 -3.33 10.44 10.35
C VAL A 41 -4.86 10.40 10.34
N ALA A 42 -5.52 10.67 11.47
CA ALA A 42 -6.98 10.66 11.59
C ALA A 42 -7.67 11.54 10.55
N GLY A 43 -7.11 12.73 10.30
CA GLY A 43 -7.59 13.64 9.26
C GLY A 43 -7.45 13.08 7.84
N ARG A 44 -6.46 12.22 7.58
CA ARG A 44 -6.22 11.59 6.28
C ARG A 44 -7.13 10.40 6.02
N VAL A 45 -7.34 9.56 7.04
CA VAL A 45 -8.13 8.33 6.94
C VAL A 45 -9.60 8.51 7.37
N ARG A 46 -10.03 9.75 7.57
CA ARG A 46 -11.41 10.13 7.94
C ARG A 46 -11.93 9.39 9.18
N MET A 47 -11.10 9.28 10.20
CA MET A 47 -11.40 8.61 11.45
C MET A 47 -11.22 9.54 12.64
N SER A 48 -11.69 9.13 13.85
CA SER A 48 -11.37 9.84 15.07
C SER A 48 -9.91 9.59 15.52
N PRO A 49 -9.24 10.53 16.17
CA PRO A 49 -7.88 10.33 16.70
C PRO A 49 -7.76 9.12 17.62
N SER A 50 -8.79 8.84 18.42
CA SER A 50 -8.80 7.69 19.32
C SER A 50 -8.84 6.35 18.58
N ALA A 51 -9.68 6.24 17.54
CA ALA A 51 -9.74 5.05 16.67
C ALA A 51 -8.42 4.88 15.91
N THR A 52 -7.86 5.96 15.35
CA THR A 52 -6.57 5.94 14.67
C THR A 52 -5.44 5.50 15.61
N SER A 53 -5.40 6.03 16.84
CA SER A 53 -4.44 5.60 17.85
C SER A 53 -4.57 4.12 18.22
N TYR A 54 -5.78 3.57 18.24
CA TYR A 54 -6.00 2.14 18.42
C TYR A 54 -5.40 1.33 17.26
N HIS A 55 -5.70 1.70 16.00
CA HIS A 55 -5.19 1.00 14.83
C HIS A 55 -3.66 1.08 14.69
N LEU A 56 -3.06 2.22 14.99
CA LEU A 56 -1.59 2.37 15.02
C LEU A 56 -0.94 1.44 16.05
N ARG A 57 -1.54 1.31 17.24
CA ARG A 57 -1.05 0.38 18.27
C ARG A 57 -1.19 -1.09 17.83
N GLU A 58 -2.30 -1.42 17.15
CA GLU A 58 -2.47 -2.76 16.60
C GLU A 58 -1.43 -3.06 15.51
N LEU A 59 -1.17 -2.13 14.61
CA LEU A 59 -0.10 -2.28 13.60
C LEU A 59 1.29 -2.42 14.24
N ALA A 60 1.56 -1.67 15.30
CA ALA A 60 2.82 -1.71 16.03
C ALA A 60 3.08 -3.06 16.73
N LYS A 61 2.04 -3.73 17.24
CA LYS A 61 2.18 -5.09 17.83
C LYS A 61 2.78 -6.11 16.86
N TYR A 62 2.61 -5.88 15.57
CA TYR A 62 3.09 -6.76 14.51
C TYR A 62 4.30 -6.18 13.75
N GLY A 63 4.90 -5.12 14.27
CA GLY A 63 6.09 -4.51 13.68
C GLY A 63 5.87 -3.86 12.31
N LEU A 64 4.62 -3.48 11.99
CA LEU A 64 4.27 -2.83 10.73
C LEU A 64 4.50 -1.31 10.78
N VAL A 65 4.34 -0.74 11.96
CA VAL A 65 4.68 0.64 12.29
C VAL A 65 5.44 0.66 13.62
N GLU A 66 6.19 1.72 13.85
CA GLU A 66 6.91 1.93 15.10
C GLU A 66 6.75 3.36 15.61
N GLN A 67 7.06 3.58 16.87
CA GLN A 67 7.15 4.92 17.43
C GLN A 67 8.47 5.55 17.00
N ALA A 68 8.39 6.70 16.35
CA ALA A 68 9.54 7.54 16.05
C ALA A 68 9.88 8.45 17.23
N PRO A 69 11.10 9.01 17.28
CA PRO A 69 11.46 10.05 18.26
C PRO A 69 10.47 11.22 18.25
N SER A 70 10.10 11.72 19.43
CA SER A 70 9.18 12.85 19.56
C SER A 70 9.74 14.09 18.85
N ARG A 71 8.86 14.87 18.21
CA ARG A 71 9.23 16.10 17.51
C ARG A 71 9.38 17.34 18.42
N GLY A 72 9.19 17.21 19.72
CA GLY A 72 9.19 18.37 20.63
C GLY A 72 9.03 17.99 22.09
N ASP A 73 7.90 18.38 22.71
CA ASP A 73 7.66 18.28 24.16
C ASP A 73 7.41 16.86 24.70
N GLY A 74 7.47 15.84 23.86
CA GLY A 74 7.30 14.43 24.26
C GLY A 74 5.87 14.03 24.63
N ARG A 75 4.88 14.91 24.51
CA ARG A 75 3.50 14.63 24.91
C ARG A 75 2.74 13.80 23.89
N GLU A 76 3.08 13.91 22.61
CA GLU A 76 2.43 13.15 21.54
C GLU A 76 3.34 12.02 21.04
N ARG A 77 2.74 10.84 20.84
CA ARG A 77 3.40 9.73 20.16
C ARG A 77 3.37 9.95 18.67
N VAL A 78 4.54 9.93 18.06
CA VAL A 78 4.69 9.95 16.60
C VAL A 78 4.99 8.55 16.07
N TRP A 79 4.48 8.27 14.90
CA TRP A 79 4.50 6.96 14.27
C TRP A 79 5.10 7.04 12.88
N GLN A 80 5.83 6.02 12.51
CA GLN A 80 6.37 5.84 11.16
C GLN A 80 6.21 4.39 10.72
N SER A 81 6.26 4.15 9.40
CA SER A 81 6.32 2.80 8.87
C SER A 81 7.71 2.20 9.09
N VAL A 82 7.75 0.90 9.38
CA VAL A 82 9.00 0.13 9.48
C VAL A 82 9.51 -0.30 8.10
N GLY A 83 8.63 -0.40 7.10
CA GLY A 83 8.97 -0.90 5.77
C GLY A 83 8.39 -0.07 4.63
N GLY A 84 8.77 -0.44 3.41
CA GLY A 84 8.21 0.11 2.18
C GLY A 84 7.00 -0.68 1.68
N SER A 85 7.07 -1.22 0.45
CA SER A 85 6.00 -2.04 -0.12
C SER A 85 5.74 -3.31 0.70
N LEU A 86 4.48 -3.71 0.78
CA LEU A 86 4.06 -4.94 1.45
C LEU A 86 3.98 -6.08 0.42
N ARG A 87 4.59 -7.23 0.74
CA ARG A 87 4.44 -8.47 -0.02
C ARG A 87 3.77 -9.52 0.86
N ILE A 88 2.64 -10.01 0.42
CA ILE A 88 1.91 -11.11 1.08
C ILE A 88 2.43 -12.42 0.49
N ASP A 89 2.92 -13.30 1.37
CA ASP A 89 3.55 -14.56 0.98
C ASP A 89 3.16 -15.64 1.99
N ALA A 90 1.97 -16.22 1.79
CA ALA A 90 1.44 -17.22 2.71
C ALA A 90 2.27 -18.50 2.64
N ASP A 91 2.73 -18.96 3.79
CA ASP A 91 3.33 -20.28 3.93
C ASP A 91 2.20 -21.34 3.87
N PRO A 92 2.17 -22.19 2.83
CA PRO A 92 1.10 -23.17 2.66
C PRO A 92 1.08 -24.24 3.79
N GLU A 93 2.20 -24.44 4.48
CA GLU A 93 2.30 -25.39 5.59
C GLU A 93 1.77 -24.84 6.92
N GLN A 94 1.57 -23.53 6.99
CA GLN A 94 1.11 -22.85 8.21
C GLN A 94 -0.42 -22.89 8.35
N PRO A 95 -0.99 -23.48 9.43
CA PRO A 95 -2.44 -23.55 9.60
C PRO A 95 -3.12 -22.19 9.54
N GLY A 96 -4.09 -22.05 8.65
CA GLY A 96 -4.88 -20.84 8.46
C GLY A 96 -4.18 -19.71 7.67
N ALA A 97 -2.97 -19.92 7.16
CA ALA A 97 -2.25 -18.94 6.34
C ALA A 97 -2.98 -18.68 5.02
N ALA A 98 -3.44 -19.73 4.34
CA ALA A 98 -4.17 -19.58 3.08
C ALA A 98 -5.45 -18.76 3.26
N ALA A 99 -6.27 -19.04 4.27
CA ALA A 99 -7.49 -18.28 4.53
C ALA A 99 -7.21 -16.82 4.91
N ALA A 100 -6.18 -16.58 5.74
CA ALA A 100 -5.79 -15.23 6.14
C ALA A 100 -5.24 -14.42 4.97
N SER A 101 -4.43 -15.04 4.13
CA SER A 101 -3.90 -14.44 2.89
C SER A 101 -5.04 -14.11 1.93
N GLN A 102 -5.95 -15.06 1.67
CA GLN A 102 -7.09 -14.83 0.78
C GLN A 102 -7.93 -13.64 1.25
N THR A 103 -8.31 -13.60 2.54
CA THR A 103 -9.08 -12.48 3.09
C THR A 103 -8.37 -11.14 2.90
N LEU A 104 -7.06 -11.11 3.10
CA LEU A 104 -6.30 -9.88 2.95
C LEU A 104 -6.18 -9.47 1.47
N ILE A 105 -5.92 -10.41 0.57
CA ILE A 105 -5.86 -10.19 -0.88
C ILE A 105 -7.21 -9.67 -1.40
N ASP A 106 -8.32 -10.29 -0.98
CA ASP A 106 -9.66 -9.88 -1.39
C ASP A 106 -9.93 -8.42 -1.02
N LEU A 107 -9.55 -7.98 0.19
CA LEU A 107 -9.68 -6.58 0.61
C LEU A 107 -8.84 -5.62 -0.26
N TYR A 108 -7.61 -5.99 -0.62
CA TYR A 108 -6.78 -5.18 -1.51
C TYR A 108 -7.40 -5.08 -2.91
N VAL A 109 -7.80 -6.22 -3.49
CA VAL A 109 -8.43 -6.30 -4.82
C VAL A 109 -9.72 -5.49 -4.86
N GLU A 110 -10.61 -5.69 -3.88
CA GLU A 110 -11.89 -4.95 -3.80
C GLU A 110 -11.66 -3.43 -3.76
N ARG A 111 -10.70 -2.99 -2.95
CA ARG A 111 -10.38 -1.57 -2.83
C ARG A 111 -9.77 -0.99 -4.11
N ASP A 112 -8.86 -1.71 -4.74
CA ASP A 112 -8.25 -1.26 -5.99
C ASP A 112 -9.28 -1.24 -7.12
N MET A 113 -10.19 -2.22 -7.18
CA MET A 113 -11.31 -2.21 -8.11
C MET A 113 -12.31 -1.07 -7.82
N ALA A 114 -12.50 -0.71 -6.57
CA ALA A 114 -13.31 0.47 -6.22
C ALA A 114 -12.68 1.76 -6.76
N ARG A 115 -11.36 1.94 -6.67
CA ARG A 115 -10.64 3.07 -7.26
C ARG A 115 -10.77 3.13 -8.79
N VAL A 116 -10.67 1.97 -9.45
CA VAL A 116 -10.87 1.88 -10.91
C VAL A 116 -12.30 2.29 -11.28
N ARG A 117 -13.31 1.78 -10.57
CA ARG A 117 -14.72 2.14 -10.83
C ARG A 117 -14.99 3.62 -10.59
N ASP A 118 -14.42 4.18 -9.52
CA ASP A 118 -14.55 5.61 -9.22
C ASP A 118 -13.93 6.47 -10.33
N TRP A 119 -12.73 6.13 -10.79
CA TRP A 119 -12.11 6.79 -11.94
C TRP A 119 -12.99 6.70 -13.18
N MET A 120 -13.48 5.53 -13.54
CA MET A 120 -14.33 5.32 -14.73
C MET A 120 -15.63 6.13 -14.65
N ALA A 121 -16.19 6.31 -13.46
CA ALA A 121 -17.40 7.11 -13.25
C ALA A 121 -17.17 8.62 -13.41
N HIS A 122 -15.95 9.12 -13.07
CA HIS A 122 -15.66 10.55 -13.01
C HIS A 122 -14.61 11.01 -14.02
N GLN A 123 -14.12 10.13 -14.91
CA GLN A 123 -13.09 10.51 -15.89
C GLN A 123 -13.55 11.63 -16.84
N GLY A 124 -14.85 11.71 -17.12
CA GLY A 124 -15.41 12.76 -17.99
C GLY A 124 -15.21 14.18 -17.43
N ASP A 125 -15.14 14.32 -16.12
CA ASP A 125 -14.95 15.59 -15.41
C ASP A 125 -13.48 15.99 -15.26
N GLN A 126 -12.56 15.11 -15.70
CA GLN A 126 -11.12 15.37 -15.58
C GLN A 126 -10.58 16.17 -16.77
N PRO A 127 -9.51 16.96 -16.58
CA PRO A 127 -8.78 17.60 -17.68
C PRO A 127 -8.37 16.57 -18.75
N ALA A 128 -8.41 16.99 -20.02
CA ALA A 128 -8.11 16.11 -21.16
C ALA A 128 -6.74 15.43 -21.03
N GLU A 129 -5.72 16.17 -20.62
CA GLU A 129 -4.36 15.65 -20.41
C GLU A 129 -4.30 14.44 -19.48
N TRP A 130 -5.13 14.43 -18.42
CA TRP A 130 -5.18 13.32 -17.45
C TRP A 130 -6.04 12.15 -17.95
N ARG A 131 -7.10 12.45 -18.68
CA ARG A 131 -7.93 11.44 -19.35
C ARG A 131 -7.13 10.66 -20.38
N ASP A 132 -6.42 11.40 -21.25
CA ASP A 132 -5.69 10.84 -22.38
C ASP A 132 -4.41 10.10 -21.95
N SER A 133 -3.89 10.43 -20.76
CA SER A 133 -2.74 9.74 -20.15
C SER A 133 -3.14 8.50 -19.34
N SER A 134 -4.44 8.29 -19.10
CA SER A 134 -4.92 7.16 -18.31
C SER A 134 -5.09 5.92 -19.18
N THR A 135 -4.81 4.76 -18.63
CA THR A 135 -4.95 3.50 -19.36
C THR A 135 -5.56 2.40 -18.50
N LEU A 136 -6.35 1.56 -19.12
CA LEU A 136 -6.75 0.26 -18.60
C LEU A 136 -6.32 -0.78 -19.64
N MET A 137 -5.37 -1.62 -19.27
CA MET A 137 -4.79 -2.59 -20.18
C MET A 137 -4.83 -3.99 -19.58
N GLY A 138 -5.32 -4.96 -20.36
CA GLY A 138 -5.25 -6.37 -20.04
C GLY A 138 -4.55 -7.14 -21.16
N ASN A 139 -3.63 -8.04 -20.82
CA ASN A 139 -2.92 -8.88 -21.76
C ASN A 139 -2.94 -10.32 -21.28
N ARG A 140 -2.96 -11.25 -22.25
CA ARG A 140 -2.63 -12.65 -22.02
C ARG A 140 -1.29 -12.94 -22.67
N LEU A 141 -0.34 -13.37 -21.85
CA LEU A 141 1.04 -13.57 -22.26
C LEU A 141 1.40 -15.06 -22.07
N LEU A 142 2.25 -15.58 -22.92
CA LEU A 142 2.79 -16.94 -22.76
C LEU A 142 4.20 -16.81 -22.20
N MET A 143 4.40 -17.26 -20.97
CA MET A 143 5.64 -17.03 -20.21
C MET A 143 5.99 -18.24 -19.35
N THR A 144 7.27 -18.41 -19.10
CA THR A 144 7.78 -19.27 -18.03
C THR A 144 7.69 -18.54 -16.68
N ALA A 145 7.80 -19.29 -15.58
CA ALA A 145 7.83 -18.69 -14.24
C ALA A 145 9.02 -17.72 -14.04
N ASP A 146 10.17 -18.01 -14.68
CA ASP A 146 11.35 -17.14 -14.62
C ASP A 146 11.15 -15.84 -15.41
N GLU A 147 10.51 -15.91 -16.58
CA GLU A 147 10.15 -14.71 -17.34
C GLU A 147 9.13 -13.85 -16.60
N LEU A 148 8.14 -14.47 -15.94
CA LEU A 148 7.19 -13.74 -15.11
C LEU A 148 7.89 -13.04 -13.93
N ARG A 149 8.83 -13.70 -13.27
CA ARG A 149 9.62 -13.10 -12.18
C ARG A 149 10.43 -11.91 -12.69
N ALA A 150 11.13 -12.07 -13.81
CA ALA A 150 11.91 -10.98 -14.41
C ALA A 150 11.04 -9.80 -14.86
N LEU A 151 9.82 -10.07 -15.37
CA LEU A 151 8.86 -9.02 -15.69
C LEU A 151 8.43 -8.25 -14.44
N ASN A 152 8.10 -8.94 -13.36
CA ASN A 152 7.69 -8.32 -12.09
C ASN A 152 8.78 -7.41 -11.51
N GLU A 153 10.05 -7.85 -11.58
CA GLU A 153 11.21 -7.05 -11.16
C GLU A 153 11.32 -5.76 -11.98
N LYS A 154 11.25 -5.87 -13.31
CA LYS A 154 11.31 -4.70 -14.22
C LYS A 154 10.16 -3.73 -13.99
N VAL A 155 8.96 -4.20 -13.72
CA VAL A 155 7.82 -3.33 -13.39
C VAL A 155 8.08 -2.58 -12.09
N GLN A 156 8.60 -3.25 -11.06
CA GLN A 156 8.98 -2.58 -9.81
C GLN A 156 10.06 -1.51 -10.02
N GLU A 157 11.12 -1.83 -10.77
CA GLU A 157 12.18 -0.89 -11.13
C GLU A 157 11.64 0.33 -11.88
N LEU A 158 10.73 0.10 -12.84
CA LEU A 158 10.09 1.17 -13.62
C LEU A 158 9.27 2.11 -12.75
N LEU A 159 8.59 1.61 -11.73
CA LEU A 159 7.74 2.39 -10.84
C LEU A 159 8.52 3.13 -9.75
N GLU A 160 9.72 2.67 -9.37
CA GLU A 160 10.49 3.20 -8.24
C GLU A 160 10.71 4.72 -8.29
N PRO A 161 11.13 5.34 -9.44
CA PRO A 161 11.33 6.79 -9.52
C PRO A 161 10.07 7.64 -9.34
N TYR A 162 8.88 7.02 -9.46
CA TYR A 162 7.59 7.68 -9.39
C TYR A 162 6.90 7.53 -8.03
N LYS A 163 7.44 6.71 -7.14
CA LYS A 163 6.89 6.55 -5.79
C LYS A 163 6.84 7.88 -5.05
N MET A 164 5.76 8.12 -4.32
CA MET A 164 5.56 9.37 -3.58
C MET A 164 6.74 9.67 -2.67
N ARG A 165 7.28 8.64 -1.99
CA ARG A 165 8.46 8.78 -1.12
C ARG A 165 9.71 9.24 -1.88
N ALA A 166 9.92 8.74 -3.11
CA ALA A 166 11.05 9.13 -3.93
C ALA A 166 10.93 10.57 -4.47
N ARG A 167 9.72 11.11 -4.52
CA ARG A 167 9.43 12.47 -5.05
C ARG A 167 9.03 13.48 -3.98
N GLN A 168 9.12 13.13 -2.71
CA GLN A 168 8.61 13.93 -1.60
C GLN A 168 9.11 15.38 -1.63
N ASP A 169 10.40 15.59 -1.92
CA ASP A 169 11.04 16.91 -1.92
C ASP A 169 11.19 17.52 -3.33
N HIS A 170 10.89 16.77 -4.39
CA HIS A 170 11.18 17.15 -5.77
C HIS A 170 10.04 16.76 -6.74
N ALA A 171 8.79 16.84 -6.28
CA ALA A 171 7.66 16.58 -7.17
C ALA A 171 7.61 17.64 -8.29
N PRO A 172 7.48 17.22 -9.57
CA PRO A 172 7.30 18.17 -10.66
C PRO A 172 6.05 19.03 -10.47
N GLU A 173 6.08 20.25 -10.99
CA GLU A 173 4.89 21.12 -11.03
C GLU A 173 3.74 20.40 -11.79
N GLY A 174 2.54 20.48 -11.26
CA GLY A 174 1.36 19.80 -11.82
C GLY A 174 1.29 18.29 -11.50
N ALA A 175 2.25 17.72 -10.76
CA ALA A 175 2.20 16.31 -10.39
C ALA A 175 0.95 15.98 -9.57
N ARG A 176 0.30 14.86 -9.89
CA ARG A 176 -0.88 14.33 -9.19
C ARG A 176 -0.59 12.94 -8.63
N LYS A 177 -1.35 12.58 -7.61
CA LYS A 177 -1.37 11.20 -7.09
C LYS A 177 -2.02 10.28 -8.12
N VAL A 178 -1.30 9.28 -8.59
CA VAL A 178 -1.77 8.29 -9.56
C VAL A 178 -1.79 6.92 -8.88
N ALA A 179 -2.91 6.21 -8.98
CA ALA A 179 -3.01 4.83 -8.55
C ALA A 179 -2.58 3.92 -9.71
N VAL A 180 -1.65 3.02 -9.44
CA VAL A 180 -1.23 1.97 -10.37
C VAL A 180 -1.47 0.64 -9.71
N THR A 181 -2.35 -0.19 -10.28
CA THR A 181 -2.59 -1.56 -9.85
C THR A 181 -1.99 -2.50 -10.89
N TYR A 182 -1.05 -3.32 -10.47
CA TYR A 182 -0.41 -4.32 -11.30
C TYR A 182 -0.64 -5.70 -10.72
N MET A 183 -1.21 -6.59 -11.51
CA MET A 183 -1.49 -7.99 -11.15
C MET A 183 -1.04 -8.89 -12.29
N ALA A 184 -0.17 -9.84 -11.98
CA ALA A 184 0.30 -10.84 -12.93
C ALA A 184 0.32 -12.21 -12.25
N PHE A 185 -0.41 -13.15 -12.81
CA PHE A 185 -0.61 -14.49 -12.26
C PHE A 185 -0.85 -15.48 -13.38
N PRO A 186 -0.50 -16.76 -13.21
CA PRO A 186 -0.84 -17.79 -14.20
C PRO A 186 -2.36 -18.04 -14.18
N GLU A 187 -2.95 -18.16 -15.40
CA GLU A 187 -4.32 -18.68 -15.52
C GLU A 187 -4.32 -20.19 -15.21
N PRO A 188 -5.38 -20.74 -14.57
CA PRO A 188 -5.48 -22.16 -14.25
C PRO A 188 -5.62 -23.05 -15.48
#